data_c83de2a6b5d6cb99d313712389a78984
#
_entry.id   c83de2a6b5d6cb99d313712389a78984
#
_cell.length_a   1.000
_cell.length_b   1.000
_cell.length_c   1.000
_cell.angle_alpha   90.00
_cell.angle_beta   90.00
_cell.angle_gamma   90.00
#
_symmetry.space_group_name_H-M   'P 1'
#
loop_
_entity.id
_entity.type
_entity.pdbx_description
1 polymer ?
#
loop_
_entity_poly.entity_id
_entity_poly.type
_entity_poly.pdbx_seq_one_letter_code
_entity_poly.pdbx_strand_id
1 'polypeptide(L)'
;GLGDVYKRQHIIRAAQEGIVFSFRYGIDVMKGMGMDVRKIHAGHANMFLSPVFRETLAGVTGAVIELYDTDGSVGAAKGAGMGAGIYQDNVEAFATLEKLAVIEPKEADKIVYEEAYQRWLSYMK
;
A
#
# COMPACT_ATOMS: atom_id res chain seq x y z
N GLY A 1 6.64 5.90 -22.23
CA GLY A 1 7.77 5.07 -22.59
C GLY A 1 8.55 4.58 -21.38
N LEU A 2 9.61 3.88 -21.65
CA LEU A 2 10.45 3.31 -20.60
C LEU A 2 10.98 4.39 -19.65
N GLY A 3 11.33 5.54 -20.19
CA GLY A 3 11.81 6.66 -19.41
C GLY A 3 10.78 7.21 -18.44
N ASP A 4 9.51 7.18 -18.82
CA ASP A 4 8.43 7.67 -17.96
C ASP A 4 8.18 6.73 -16.78
N VAL A 5 8.19 5.43 -17.04
CA VAL A 5 8.08 4.43 -15.99
C VAL A 5 9.26 4.55 -15.02
N TYR A 6 10.44 4.76 -15.55
CA TYR A 6 11.64 4.93 -14.75
C TYR A 6 11.58 6.18 -13.88
N LYS A 7 11.10 7.29 -14.44
CA LYS A 7 10.94 8.53 -13.68
C LYS A 7 9.93 8.39 -12.54
N ARG A 8 8.83 7.69 -12.78
CA ARG A 8 7.85 7.43 -11.72
C ARG A 8 8.47 6.64 -10.58
N GLN A 9 9.28 5.64 -10.91
CA GLN A 9 9.95 4.84 -9.90
C GLN A 9 10.97 5.66 -9.11
N HIS A 10 11.58 6.66 -9.75
CA HIS A 10 12.54 7.53 -9.08
C HIS A 10 11.88 8.49 -8.09
N ILE A 11 10.61 8.79 -8.26
CA ILE A 11 9.88 9.65 -7.33
C ILE A 11 9.69 8.96 -5.99
N ILE A 12 9.59 7.62 -6.00
CA ILE A 12 9.56 6.85 -4.77
C ILE A 12 10.99 6.63 -4.33
N ARG A 13 11.33 7.22 -3.20
CA ARG A 13 12.67 7.11 -2.66
C ARG A 13 12.93 5.71 -2.13
N ALA A 14 14.22 5.33 -2.03
CA ALA A 14 14.62 4.02 -1.56
C ALA A 14 13.95 3.61 -0.24
N ALA A 15 13.78 4.56 0.67
CA ALA A 15 13.13 4.29 1.95
C ALA A 15 11.66 3.88 1.75
N GLN A 16 10.95 4.53 0.83
CA GLN A 16 9.56 4.21 0.54
C GLN A 16 9.43 2.88 -0.19
N GLU A 17 10.38 2.56 -1.06
CA GLU A 17 10.41 1.25 -1.71
C GLU A 17 10.56 0.14 -0.67
N GLY A 18 11.45 0.32 0.29
CA GLY A 18 11.64 -0.64 1.36
C GLY A 18 10.36 -0.86 2.15
N ILE A 19 9.60 0.21 2.40
CA ILE A 19 8.33 0.11 3.11
C ILE A 19 7.31 -0.67 2.29
N VAL A 20 7.18 -0.36 1.00
CA VAL A 20 6.24 -1.04 0.10
C VAL A 20 6.56 -2.54 0.01
N PHE A 21 7.83 -2.86 -0.19
CA PHE A 21 8.24 -4.26 -0.31
C PHE A 21 8.09 -5.01 1.01
N SER A 22 8.28 -4.34 2.14
CA SER A 22 8.04 -4.94 3.45
C SER A 22 6.57 -5.29 3.64
N PHE A 23 5.66 -4.44 3.18
CA PHE A 23 4.23 -4.74 3.18
C PHE A 23 3.92 -5.96 2.32
N ARG A 24 4.50 -6.02 1.14
CA ARG A 24 4.32 -7.18 0.26
C ARG A 24 4.81 -8.45 0.94
N TYR A 25 5.96 -8.38 1.58
CA TYR A 25 6.52 -9.51 2.30
C TYR A 25 5.57 -9.98 3.40
N GLY A 26 5.05 -9.05 4.19
CA GLY A 26 4.10 -9.36 5.25
C GLY A 26 2.81 -9.99 4.72
N ILE A 27 2.30 -9.47 3.62
CA ILE A 27 1.10 -10.00 2.97
C ILE A 27 1.35 -11.42 2.46
N ASP A 28 2.51 -11.67 1.86
CA ASP A 28 2.87 -13.00 1.38
C ASP A 28 3.02 -14.01 2.52
N VAL A 29 3.57 -13.57 3.66
CA VAL A 29 3.65 -14.41 4.86
C VAL A 29 2.24 -14.77 5.36
N MET A 30 1.35 -13.80 5.43
CA MET A 30 -0.05 -14.04 5.83
C MET A 30 -0.76 -14.99 4.87
N LYS A 31 -0.50 -14.84 3.59
CA LYS A 31 -1.05 -15.72 2.56
C LYS A 31 -0.58 -17.16 2.77
N GLY A 32 0.68 -17.34 3.13
CA GLY A 32 1.22 -18.66 3.46
C GLY A 32 0.56 -19.28 4.67
N MET A 33 -0.02 -18.48 5.55
CA MET A 33 -0.78 -18.94 6.71
C MET A 33 -2.28 -19.09 6.44
N GLY A 34 -2.70 -18.96 5.19
CA GLY A 34 -4.10 -19.12 4.82
C GLY A 34 -4.92 -17.83 4.85
N MET A 35 -4.28 -16.68 5.09
CA MET A 35 -4.95 -15.38 5.10
C MET A 35 -4.69 -14.66 3.79
N ASP A 36 -5.74 -14.37 3.03
CA ASP A 36 -5.64 -13.72 1.73
C ASP A 36 -6.04 -12.25 1.85
N VAL A 37 -5.04 -11.38 1.81
CA VAL A 37 -5.26 -9.93 1.90
C VAL A 37 -5.48 -9.39 0.49
N ARG A 38 -6.72 -9.02 0.19
CA ARG A 38 -7.10 -8.49 -1.12
C ARG A 38 -7.40 -6.99 -1.08
N LYS A 39 -7.61 -6.45 0.10
CA LYS A 39 -8.00 -5.07 0.29
C LYS A 39 -7.25 -4.48 1.48
N ILE A 40 -6.78 -3.26 1.31
CA ILE A 40 -6.11 -2.50 2.36
C ILE A 40 -6.94 -1.25 2.62
N HIS A 41 -7.32 -1.05 3.87
CA HIS A 41 -8.00 0.16 4.30
C HIS A 41 -6.97 1.10 4.91
N ALA A 42 -6.87 2.30 4.37
CA ALA A 42 -5.85 3.25 4.79
C ALA A 42 -6.44 4.63 5.05
N GLY A 43 -5.85 5.35 5.99
CA GLY A 43 -6.17 6.74 6.22
C GLY A 43 -5.45 7.63 5.23
N HIS A 44 -6.08 8.74 4.84
CA HIS A 44 -5.48 9.74 3.96
C HIS A 44 -4.50 10.60 4.76
N ALA A 45 -3.36 10.01 5.10
CA ALA A 45 -2.33 10.63 5.94
C ALA A 45 -0.96 10.05 5.62
N ASN A 46 0.08 10.77 6.01
CA ASN A 46 1.47 10.32 5.85
C ASN A 46 1.80 9.96 4.41
N MET A 47 2.36 8.78 4.20
CA MET A 47 2.75 8.33 2.87
C MET A 47 1.57 8.16 1.91
N PHE A 48 0.38 7.93 2.43
CA PHE A 48 -0.82 7.77 1.61
C PHE A 48 -1.31 9.08 0.99
N LEU A 49 -0.70 10.21 1.34
CA LEU A 49 -0.96 11.47 0.66
C LEU A 49 -0.36 11.49 -0.74
N SER A 50 0.63 10.65 -1.02
CA SER A 50 1.29 10.58 -2.32
C SER A 50 0.56 9.61 -3.24
N PRO A 51 0.04 10.08 -4.39
CA PRO A 51 -0.55 9.16 -5.38
C PRO A 51 0.42 8.11 -5.87
N VAL A 52 1.69 8.46 -6.02
CA VAL A 52 2.72 7.51 -6.48
C VAL A 52 2.91 6.39 -5.47
N PHE A 53 2.93 6.71 -4.18
CA PHE A 53 3.05 5.70 -3.14
C PHE A 53 1.88 4.73 -3.17
N ARG A 54 0.65 5.25 -3.27
CA ARG A 54 -0.56 4.43 -3.29
C ARG A 54 -0.59 3.49 -4.48
N GLU A 55 -0.27 4.02 -5.66
CA GLU A 55 -0.25 3.23 -6.89
C GLU A 55 0.82 2.15 -6.82
N THR A 56 1.98 2.48 -6.29
CA THR A 56 3.07 1.51 -6.16
C THR A 56 2.71 0.42 -5.17
N LEU A 57 2.14 0.78 -4.03
CA LEU A 57 1.73 -0.19 -3.03
C LEU A 57 0.68 -1.15 -3.61
N ALA A 58 -0.33 -0.62 -4.29
CA ALA A 58 -1.33 -1.46 -4.95
C ALA A 58 -0.70 -2.38 -5.98
N GLY A 59 0.20 -1.84 -6.82
CA GLY A 59 0.85 -2.61 -7.87
C GLY A 59 1.75 -3.72 -7.34
N VAL A 60 2.49 -3.45 -6.28
CA VAL A 60 3.41 -4.43 -5.68
C VAL A 60 2.65 -5.50 -4.92
N THR A 61 1.64 -5.12 -4.15
CA THR A 61 0.90 -6.06 -3.30
C THR A 61 -0.20 -6.80 -4.04
N GLY A 62 -0.69 -6.24 -5.13
CA GLY A 62 -1.85 -6.78 -5.84
C GLY A 62 -3.16 -6.52 -5.11
N ALA A 63 -3.15 -5.71 -4.06
CA ALA A 63 -4.33 -5.41 -3.27
C ALA A 63 -4.97 -4.10 -3.71
N VAL A 64 -6.28 -4.00 -3.52
CA VAL A 64 -7.01 -2.75 -3.71
C VAL A 64 -6.86 -1.91 -2.45
N ILE A 65 -6.51 -0.64 -2.61
CA ILE A 65 -6.36 0.28 -1.49
C ILE A 65 -7.57 1.20 -1.43
N GLU A 66 -8.26 1.22 -0.30
CA GLU A 66 -9.36 2.15 -0.05
C GLU A 66 -8.88 3.23 0.92
N LEU A 67 -8.94 4.47 0.47
CA LEU A 67 -8.54 5.62 1.27
C LEU A 67 -9.73 6.26 1.95
N TYR A 68 -9.56 6.58 3.21
CA TYR A 68 -10.62 7.18 4.02
C TYR A 68 -10.14 8.48 4.63
N ASP A 69 -11.07 9.41 4.80
CA ASP A 69 -10.81 10.67 5.49
C ASP A 69 -10.75 10.41 7.00
N THR A 70 -9.54 10.41 7.53
CA THR A 70 -9.30 10.22 8.96
C THR A 70 -9.00 11.53 9.67
N ASP A 71 -8.82 12.61 8.92
CA ASP A 71 -8.56 13.93 9.50
C ASP A 71 -9.84 14.52 10.06
N GLY A 72 -9.77 15.04 11.26
CA GLY A 72 -10.91 15.70 11.87
C GLY A 72 -12.04 14.78 12.28
N SER A 73 -11.86 13.48 12.24
CA SER A 73 -12.86 12.52 12.68
C SER A 73 -12.38 11.73 13.88
N VAL A 74 -13.32 11.17 14.63
CA VAL A 74 -13.03 10.30 15.78
C VAL A 74 -12.27 9.06 15.34
N GLY A 75 -12.45 8.64 14.10
CA GLY A 75 -11.76 7.49 13.54
C GLY A 75 -10.24 7.65 13.51
N ALA A 76 -9.75 8.89 13.37
CA ALA A 76 -8.32 9.14 13.36
C ALA A 76 -7.66 8.73 14.68
N ALA A 77 -8.33 9.02 15.81
CA ALA A 77 -7.83 8.62 17.11
C ALA A 77 -7.78 7.11 17.29
N LYS A 78 -8.77 6.42 16.75
CA LYS A 78 -8.82 4.95 16.82
C LYS A 78 -7.70 4.31 16.01
N GLY A 79 -7.27 4.98 14.95
CA GLY A 79 -6.24 4.47 14.09
C GLY A 79 -4.82 4.78 14.52
N ALA A 80 -4.64 5.60 15.55
CA ALA A 80 -3.31 6.08 15.92
C ALA A 80 -2.33 4.96 16.29
N GLY A 81 -2.83 3.83 16.79
CA GLY A 81 -2.00 2.72 17.18
C GLY A 81 -1.58 1.81 16.03
N MET A 82 -2.04 2.08 14.83
CA MET A 82 -1.79 1.22 13.68
C MET A 82 -0.65 1.72 12.78
N GLY A 83 0.23 2.53 13.30
CA GLY A 83 1.43 2.97 12.63
C GLY A 83 1.17 3.79 11.36
N ALA A 84 1.47 3.25 10.22
CA ALA A 84 1.38 3.96 8.94
C ALA A 84 -0.05 4.26 8.46
N GLY A 85 -1.06 4.02 9.28
CA GLY A 85 -2.46 4.30 8.89
C GLY A 85 -3.11 3.20 8.08
N ILE A 86 -2.57 2.01 8.15
CA ILE A 86 -3.11 0.84 7.45
C ILE A 86 -3.89 -0.04 8.42
N TYR A 87 -5.11 -0.36 8.02
CA TYR A 87 -6.01 -1.19 8.84
C TYR A 87 -6.57 -2.31 7.97
N GLN A 88 -6.23 -3.54 8.30
CA GLN A 88 -6.63 -4.68 7.47
C GLN A 88 -7.91 -5.34 7.94
N ASP A 89 -8.11 -5.42 9.25
CA ASP A 89 -9.16 -6.24 9.83
C ASP A 89 -10.29 -5.44 10.49
N ASN A 90 -10.17 -4.12 10.53
CA ASN A 90 -11.11 -3.31 11.30
C ASN A 90 -12.02 -2.50 10.38
N VAL A 91 -12.81 -3.23 9.58
CA VAL A 91 -13.76 -2.61 8.63
C VAL A 91 -14.74 -1.70 9.35
N GLU A 92 -15.14 -2.06 10.57
CA GLU A 92 -16.08 -1.26 11.35
C GLU A 92 -15.52 0.12 11.71
N ALA A 93 -14.21 0.22 11.90
CA ALA A 93 -13.59 1.50 12.19
C ALA A 93 -13.74 2.50 11.04
N PHE A 94 -13.93 2.00 9.83
CA PHE A 94 -14.07 2.82 8.63
C PHE A 94 -15.52 3.02 8.21
N ALA A 95 -16.48 2.37 8.86
CA ALA A 95 -17.88 2.41 8.44
C ALA A 95 -18.48 3.82 8.49
N THR A 96 -17.97 4.66 9.39
CA THR A 96 -18.45 6.03 9.56
C THR A 96 -17.60 7.07 8.85
N LEU A 97 -16.51 6.64 8.20
CA LEU A 97 -15.58 7.53 7.52
C LEU A 97 -15.95 7.67 6.06
N GLU A 98 -15.63 8.83 5.49
CA GLU A 98 -15.83 9.08 4.07
C GLU A 98 -14.73 8.38 3.28
N LYS A 99 -15.12 7.60 2.29
CA LYS A 99 -14.19 6.97 1.35
C LYS A 99 -13.79 8.01 0.31
N LEU A 100 -12.51 8.35 0.27
CA LEU A 100 -11.98 9.38 -0.62
C LEU A 100 -11.56 8.83 -1.97
N ALA A 101 -11.01 7.61 -2.00
CA ALA A 101 -10.51 7.04 -3.24
C ALA A 101 -10.38 5.52 -3.12
N VAL A 102 -10.38 4.88 -4.27
CA VAL A 102 -10.09 3.45 -4.40
C VAL A 102 -8.97 3.33 -5.44
N ILE A 103 -7.87 2.73 -5.05
CA ILE A 103 -6.72 2.54 -5.92
C ILE A 103 -6.59 1.05 -6.23
N GLU A 104 -6.72 0.70 -7.50
CA GLU A 104 -6.60 -0.67 -7.96
C GLU A 104 -5.21 -0.91 -8.55
N PRO A 105 -4.67 -2.13 -8.42
CA PRO A 105 -3.42 -2.47 -9.08
C PRO A 105 -3.57 -2.44 -10.59
N LYS A 106 -2.55 -1.91 -11.28
CA LYS A 106 -2.53 -1.84 -12.74
C LYS A 106 -1.81 -3.05 -13.30
N GLU A 107 -2.49 -3.80 -14.15
CA GLU A 107 -1.91 -4.98 -14.79
C GLU A 107 -0.66 -4.67 -15.60
N ALA A 108 -0.64 -3.50 -16.24
CA ALA A 108 0.49 -3.09 -17.07
C ALA A 108 1.81 -3.00 -16.29
N ASP A 109 1.74 -2.69 -15.00
CA ASP A 109 2.93 -2.49 -14.17
C ASP A 109 3.30 -3.72 -13.36
N LYS A 110 2.50 -4.77 -13.43
CA LYS A 110 2.65 -5.96 -12.59
C LYS A 110 4.03 -6.62 -12.72
N ILE A 111 4.49 -6.80 -13.96
CA ILE A 111 5.77 -7.48 -14.21
C ILE A 111 6.93 -6.65 -13.66
N VAL A 112 6.90 -5.35 -13.90
CA VAL A 112 7.96 -4.44 -13.45
C VAL A 112 8.06 -4.44 -11.93
N TYR A 113 6.93 -4.35 -11.24
CA TYR A 113 6.92 -4.36 -9.78
C TYR A 113 7.32 -5.72 -9.21
N GLU A 114 6.92 -6.80 -9.86
CA GLU A 114 7.30 -8.13 -9.40
C GLU A 114 8.81 -8.35 -9.51
N GLU A 115 9.41 -7.93 -10.61
CA GLU A 115 10.86 -8.02 -10.80
C GLU A 115 11.60 -7.19 -9.75
N ALA A 116 11.11 -5.97 -9.49
CA ALA A 116 11.72 -5.11 -8.48
C ALA A 116 11.64 -5.74 -7.09
N TYR A 117 10.51 -6.34 -6.76
CA TYR A 117 10.30 -7.02 -5.49
C TYR A 117 11.23 -8.21 -5.34
N GLN A 118 11.36 -9.04 -6.38
CA GLN A 118 12.24 -10.20 -6.35
C GLN A 118 13.69 -9.77 -6.18
N ARG A 119 14.08 -8.66 -6.79
CA ARG A 119 15.42 -8.11 -6.62
C ARG A 119 15.63 -7.66 -5.18
N TRP A 120 14.65 -7.00 -4.61
CA TRP A 120 14.72 -6.57 -3.21
C TRP A 120 14.87 -7.77 -2.27
N LEU A 121 14.08 -8.82 -2.49
CA LEU A 121 14.18 -10.05 -1.70
C LEU A 121 15.57 -10.67 -1.77
N SER A 122 16.20 -10.61 -2.94
CA SER A 122 17.54 -11.20 -3.11
C SER A 122 18.57 -10.49 -2.26
N TYR A 123 18.41 -9.19 -2.02
CA TYR A 123 19.31 -8.43 -1.16
C TYR A 123 19.08 -8.67 0.33
N MET A 124 17.90 -9.14 0.69
CA MET A 124 17.53 -9.35 2.09
C MET A 124 17.93 -10.72 2.62
N LYS A 125 18.45 -11.57 1.78
CA LYS A 125 18.91 -12.91 2.19
C LYS A 125 20.32 -12.88 2.74
#